data_4ed4be9b3603d23ce5e27b4d4811dfa0
#
_entry.id   4ed4be9b3603d23ce5e27b4d4811dfa0
#
_cell.length_a   1.000
_cell.length_b   1.000
_cell.length_c   1.000
_cell.angle_alpha   90.00
_cell.angle_beta   90.00
_cell.angle_gamma   90.00
#
_symmetry.space_group_name_H-M   'P 1'
#
loop_
_entity.id
_entity.type
_entity.pdbx_description
1 polymer ?
#
loop_
_entity_poly.entity_id
_entity_poly.type
_entity_poly.pdbx_seq_one_letter_code
_entity_poly.pdbx_strand_id
1 'polypeptide(L)'
;MVNENPSVNLSISSPEVCDGDPVNLIFNFTSGTAPHSVDYSINSTPQTPISFASSGNQNYNLDNPYPSIGTNSYQVISLTDINGCINTTPTQIVDVIVNEIPNIDIAITGNNPLCLGESSEISFPVFSGTAPFSVIFSDGINSNTITVDNNGLVNGSPLSINPSSNTTYSLVSVNDDKGCFSTSSNNASIIVNELPNVSVSGNNELCEGEITQLYFNFTSGSAPWTVNYSVNGAPTSVTLLNINDSISVSPNSSSIYDFTSLADPNCLNNINDQVSISINPVPNAIMSGGGSVCDDGSQVDVFINISSGTPPFNAQYSVGIETKYLSNICLL
;
A
#
# COMPACT_ATOMS: atom_id res chain seq x y z
N MET A 1 -34.68 74.48 17.39
CA MET A 1 -34.90 73.01 17.27
C MET A 1 -33.78 72.33 18.05
N VAL A 2 -34.11 71.38 18.88
CA VAL A 2 -33.09 70.52 19.55
C VAL A 2 -32.96 69.28 18.67
N ASN A 3 -31.76 69.04 18.20
CA ASN A 3 -31.48 67.84 17.44
C ASN A 3 -31.27 66.62 18.40
N GLU A 4 -31.75 65.47 18.03
CA GLU A 4 -31.54 64.23 18.81
C GLU A 4 -30.10 63.74 18.66
N ASN A 5 -29.55 63.27 19.77
CA ASN A 5 -28.26 62.54 19.72
C ASN A 5 -28.35 61.29 18.85
N PRO A 6 -27.36 61.09 17.99
CA PRO A 6 -27.36 59.88 17.17
C PRO A 6 -27.18 58.63 18.01
N SER A 7 -27.85 57.55 17.62
CA SER A 7 -27.79 56.22 18.26
C SER A 7 -27.68 55.14 17.22
N VAL A 8 -26.89 54.08 17.51
CA VAL A 8 -26.65 52.97 16.63
C VAL A 8 -26.65 51.66 17.43
N ASN A 9 -27.26 50.62 16.86
CA ASN A 9 -27.11 49.24 17.31
C ASN A 9 -26.15 48.52 16.38
N LEU A 10 -25.07 47.98 16.95
CA LEU A 10 -24.09 47.20 16.21
C LEU A 10 -24.44 45.71 16.31
N SER A 11 -24.41 45.00 15.19
CA SER A 11 -24.52 43.54 15.10
C SER A 11 -23.62 43.05 14.00
N ILE A 12 -23.50 41.72 13.89
CA ILE A 12 -22.65 41.08 12.90
C ILE A 12 -23.47 40.06 12.10
N SER A 13 -23.15 39.86 10.82
CA SER A 13 -23.85 38.90 9.93
C SER A 13 -23.71 37.47 10.37
N SER A 14 -22.55 37.07 10.92
CA SER A 14 -22.29 35.79 11.52
C SER A 14 -21.29 35.93 12.66
N PRO A 15 -21.57 35.39 13.87
CA PRO A 15 -20.64 35.47 15.00
C PRO A 15 -19.43 34.54 14.86
N GLU A 16 -19.51 33.54 13.96
CA GLU A 16 -18.46 32.57 13.71
C GLU A 16 -18.42 32.30 12.20
N VAL A 17 -17.23 32.33 11.61
CA VAL A 17 -16.97 32.17 10.17
C VAL A 17 -15.65 31.38 9.97
N CYS A 18 -15.47 30.82 8.81
CA CYS A 18 -14.17 30.27 8.40
C CYS A 18 -13.31 31.39 7.77
N ASP A 19 -12.00 31.22 7.83
CA ASP A 19 -11.05 32.13 7.20
C ASP A 19 -11.35 32.29 5.69
N GLY A 20 -11.52 33.53 5.24
CA GLY A 20 -11.92 33.87 3.88
C GLY A 20 -13.43 33.97 3.63
N ASP A 21 -14.29 33.56 4.57
CA ASP A 21 -15.74 33.69 4.41
C ASP A 21 -16.17 35.18 4.61
N PRO A 22 -17.15 35.65 3.80
CA PRO A 22 -17.59 37.03 3.92
C PRO A 22 -18.28 37.30 5.25
N VAL A 23 -17.89 38.40 5.92
CA VAL A 23 -18.50 38.83 7.17
C VAL A 23 -18.75 40.35 7.14
N ASN A 24 -19.90 40.79 7.66
CA ASN A 24 -20.30 42.16 7.68
C ASN A 24 -20.64 42.61 9.10
N LEU A 25 -20.20 43.86 9.47
CA LEU A 25 -20.79 44.63 10.55
C LEU A 25 -22.08 45.27 10.06
N ILE A 26 -23.12 45.22 10.87
CA ILE A 26 -24.43 45.80 10.58
C ILE A 26 -24.68 46.92 11.58
N PHE A 27 -24.69 48.14 11.09
CA PHE A 27 -24.97 49.36 11.87
C PHE A 27 -26.44 49.72 11.65
N ASN A 28 -27.26 49.59 12.69
CA ASN A 28 -28.68 50.04 12.68
C ASN A 28 -28.81 51.37 13.38
N PHE A 29 -28.83 52.47 12.62
CA PHE A 29 -29.00 53.82 13.13
C PHE A 29 -30.45 54.05 13.54
N THR A 30 -30.69 54.25 14.84
CA THR A 30 -32.02 54.38 15.45
C THR A 30 -32.43 55.81 15.74
N SER A 31 -31.46 56.75 15.82
CA SER A 31 -31.69 58.20 15.93
C SER A 31 -30.54 59.01 15.31
N GLY A 32 -30.72 60.33 15.18
CA GLY A 32 -29.79 61.25 14.51
C GLY A 32 -30.12 61.41 13.03
N THR A 33 -29.47 62.37 12.39
CA THR A 33 -29.70 62.74 10.97
C THR A 33 -28.50 62.28 10.13
N ALA A 34 -28.76 61.52 9.07
CA ALA A 34 -27.71 61.12 8.14
C ALA A 34 -27.15 62.32 7.35
N PRO A 35 -25.88 62.26 6.88
CA PRO A 35 -24.93 61.14 7.03
C PRO A 35 -24.38 61.04 8.47
N HIS A 36 -24.01 59.79 8.82
CA HIS A 36 -23.41 59.44 10.09
C HIS A 36 -21.94 59.08 9.91
N SER A 37 -21.09 59.56 10.89
CA SER A 37 -19.68 59.15 10.99
C SER A 37 -19.49 58.28 12.25
N VAL A 38 -18.94 57.10 12.10
CA VAL A 38 -18.71 56.15 13.18
C VAL A 38 -17.22 55.97 13.42
N ASP A 39 -16.77 56.34 14.63
CA ASP A 39 -15.45 55.96 15.13
C ASP A 39 -15.56 54.56 15.77
N TYR A 40 -14.68 53.65 15.41
CA TYR A 40 -14.70 52.28 15.93
C TYR A 40 -13.31 51.76 16.21
N SER A 41 -13.22 50.67 16.94
CA SER A 41 -11.97 49.96 17.19
C SER A 41 -12.13 48.45 16.87
N ILE A 42 -11.01 47.87 16.52
CA ILE A 42 -10.84 46.42 16.40
C ILE A 42 -9.82 45.98 17.46
N ASN A 43 -10.19 45.05 18.33
CA ASN A 43 -9.33 44.59 19.43
C ASN A 43 -8.71 45.77 20.23
N SER A 44 -9.53 46.75 20.56
CA SER A 44 -9.15 48.00 21.24
C SER A 44 -8.23 48.92 20.45
N THR A 45 -7.91 48.65 19.19
CA THR A 45 -7.11 49.49 18.30
C THR A 45 -8.05 50.37 17.46
N PRO A 46 -8.02 51.72 17.60
CA PRO A 46 -8.85 52.61 16.81
C PRO A 46 -8.59 52.47 15.31
N GLN A 47 -9.67 52.54 14.54
CA GLN A 47 -9.65 52.44 13.07
C GLN A 47 -10.03 53.79 12.45
N THR A 48 -9.84 53.92 11.13
CA THR A 48 -10.32 55.10 10.38
C THR A 48 -11.85 55.17 10.44
N PRO A 49 -12.45 56.35 10.69
CA PRO A 49 -13.90 56.51 10.78
C PRO A 49 -14.62 56.04 9.51
N ILE A 50 -15.78 55.44 9.69
CA ILE A 50 -16.66 54.99 8.59
C ILE A 50 -17.80 56.00 8.46
N SER A 51 -18.13 56.42 7.21
CA SER A 51 -19.26 57.30 6.93
C SER A 51 -20.41 56.54 6.24
N PHE A 52 -21.63 56.76 6.75
CA PHE A 52 -22.86 56.18 6.21
C PHE A 52 -23.79 57.31 5.75
N ALA A 53 -24.18 57.29 4.46
CA ALA A 53 -25.01 58.32 3.85
C ALA A 53 -26.50 58.25 4.24
N SER A 54 -26.96 57.14 4.82
CA SER A 54 -28.36 56.85 5.13
C SER A 54 -28.51 56.37 6.58
N SER A 55 -29.70 56.54 7.14
CA SER A 55 -30.11 55.96 8.42
C SER A 55 -30.68 54.51 8.23
N GLY A 56 -31.02 53.85 9.34
CA GLY A 56 -31.47 52.44 9.37
C GLY A 56 -30.31 51.47 9.27
N ASN A 57 -30.58 50.27 8.74
CA ASN A 57 -29.57 49.20 8.61
C ASN A 57 -28.57 49.52 7.51
N GLN A 58 -27.31 49.57 7.86
CA GLN A 58 -26.19 49.78 6.94
C GLN A 58 -25.16 48.62 7.14
N ASN A 59 -24.76 48.00 6.04
CA ASN A 59 -23.76 46.94 6.06
C ASN A 59 -22.37 47.52 5.78
N TYR A 60 -21.39 47.08 6.57
CA TYR A 60 -19.97 47.37 6.35
C TYR A 60 -19.23 46.05 6.20
N ASN A 61 -18.71 45.79 4.99
CA ASN A 61 -17.98 44.58 4.67
C ASN A 61 -16.57 44.61 5.32
N LEU A 62 -16.20 43.52 5.95
CA LEU A 62 -14.91 43.31 6.62
C LEU A 62 -13.84 42.67 5.73
N ASP A 63 -13.93 42.83 4.42
CA ASP A 63 -12.93 42.22 3.51
C ASP A 63 -11.59 43.00 3.51
N ASN A 64 -11.58 44.27 4.01
CA ASN A 64 -10.35 45.08 4.03
C ASN A 64 -10.31 46.06 5.21
N PRO A 65 -9.59 45.80 6.29
CA PRO A 65 -8.85 44.55 6.55
C PRO A 65 -9.81 43.39 6.93
N TYR A 66 -9.51 42.20 6.43
CA TYR A 66 -10.21 41.01 6.85
C TYR A 66 -9.85 40.66 8.32
N PRO A 67 -10.79 40.16 9.14
CA PRO A 67 -10.50 39.77 10.52
C PRO A 67 -9.44 38.69 10.58
N SER A 68 -8.54 38.75 11.56
CA SER A 68 -7.53 37.72 11.78
C SER A 68 -8.14 36.44 12.37
N ILE A 69 -7.47 35.31 12.18
CA ILE A 69 -7.84 34.07 12.83
C ILE A 69 -7.95 34.24 14.35
N GLY A 70 -8.98 33.66 14.95
CA GLY A 70 -9.34 33.84 16.35
C GLY A 70 -10.44 34.88 16.56
N THR A 71 -10.58 35.35 17.79
CA THR A 71 -11.64 36.29 18.17
C THR A 71 -11.23 37.71 17.83
N ASN A 72 -12.09 38.44 17.10
CA ASN A 72 -11.96 39.85 16.78
C ASN A 72 -13.13 40.62 17.38
N SER A 73 -12.85 41.56 18.27
CA SER A 73 -13.84 42.38 18.97
C SER A 73 -13.97 43.76 18.30
N TYR A 74 -15.17 44.07 17.81
CA TYR A 74 -15.51 45.36 17.19
C TYR A 74 -16.31 46.21 18.15
N GLN A 75 -15.86 47.42 18.39
CA GLN A 75 -16.51 48.36 19.31
C GLN A 75 -16.72 49.72 18.66
N VAL A 76 -17.93 50.25 18.74
CA VAL A 76 -18.19 51.68 18.41
C VAL A 76 -17.66 52.56 19.54
N ILE A 77 -16.80 53.51 19.20
CA ILE A 77 -16.19 54.45 20.13
C ILE A 77 -17.03 55.73 20.22
N SER A 78 -17.39 56.28 19.06
CA SER A 78 -18.24 57.48 18.99
C SER A 78 -19.07 57.51 17.69
N LEU A 79 -20.16 58.25 17.70
CA LEU A 79 -21.05 58.41 16.58
C LEU A 79 -21.37 59.90 16.43
N THR A 80 -21.15 60.45 15.24
CA THR A 80 -21.45 61.88 14.91
C THR A 80 -22.46 61.90 13.75
N ASP A 81 -23.47 62.75 13.85
CA ASP A 81 -24.44 63.07 12.78
C ASP A 81 -24.09 64.32 11.99
N ILE A 82 -24.82 64.59 10.88
CA ILE A 82 -24.57 65.79 10.05
C ILE A 82 -24.79 67.08 10.77
N ASN A 83 -25.62 67.10 11.82
CA ASN A 83 -25.89 68.30 12.62
C ASN A 83 -24.79 68.58 13.65
N GLY A 84 -23.75 67.69 13.71
CA GLY A 84 -22.67 67.80 14.67
C GLY A 84 -23.03 67.28 16.06
N CYS A 85 -24.15 66.62 16.25
CA CYS A 85 -24.46 65.96 17.52
C CYS A 85 -23.57 64.71 17.67
N ILE A 86 -22.92 64.56 18.83
CA ILE A 86 -21.96 63.49 19.09
C ILE A 86 -22.45 62.65 20.26
N ASN A 87 -22.48 61.34 20.04
CA ASN A 87 -22.64 60.29 21.06
C ASN A 87 -21.29 59.65 21.33
N THR A 88 -20.72 59.83 22.53
CA THR A 88 -19.42 59.28 22.93
C THR A 88 -19.55 58.06 23.87
N THR A 89 -20.76 57.55 24.07
CA THR A 89 -21.04 56.45 24.98
C THR A 89 -21.78 55.28 24.32
N PRO A 90 -21.54 54.95 23.03
CA PRO A 90 -22.06 53.72 22.48
C PRO A 90 -21.25 52.56 23.07
N THR A 91 -21.88 51.76 23.93
CA THR A 91 -21.22 50.66 24.65
C THR A 91 -21.34 49.32 23.94
N GLN A 92 -21.52 49.36 22.63
CA GLN A 92 -21.78 48.14 21.86
C GLN A 92 -20.50 47.50 21.37
N ILE A 93 -20.34 46.24 21.75
CA ILE A 93 -19.24 45.35 21.31
C ILE A 93 -19.85 44.15 20.64
N VAL A 94 -19.33 43.76 19.50
CA VAL A 94 -19.65 42.50 18.85
C VAL A 94 -18.37 41.75 18.51
N ASP A 95 -18.39 40.44 18.71
CA ASP A 95 -17.26 39.58 18.44
C ASP A 95 -17.55 38.77 17.20
N VAL A 96 -16.50 38.56 16.38
CA VAL A 96 -16.46 37.54 15.34
C VAL A 96 -15.32 36.59 15.62
N ILE A 97 -15.60 35.31 15.57
CA ILE A 97 -14.59 34.25 15.64
C ILE A 97 -14.30 33.80 14.22
N VAL A 98 -13.04 33.91 13.82
CA VAL A 98 -12.55 33.39 12.52
C VAL A 98 -11.83 32.08 12.78
N ASN A 99 -12.39 31.00 12.30
CA ASN A 99 -11.83 29.66 12.40
C ASN A 99 -10.84 29.40 11.26
N GLU A 100 -9.75 28.74 11.57
CA GLU A 100 -8.75 28.36 10.60
C GLU A 100 -9.30 27.25 9.66
N ILE A 101 -9.04 27.39 8.36
CA ILE A 101 -9.39 26.33 7.38
C ILE A 101 -8.57 25.09 7.66
N PRO A 102 -9.18 23.88 7.65
CA PRO A 102 -8.44 22.65 7.87
C PRO A 102 -7.40 22.42 6.76
N ASN A 103 -6.17 22.14 7.17
CA ASN A 103 -5.08 21.73 6.30
C ASN A 103 -4.56 20.37 6.76
N ILE A 104 -4.76 19.36 5.95
CA ILE A 104 -4.39 17.96 6.20
C ILE A 104 -3.66 17.42 4.98
N ASP A 105 -2.68 16.57 5.22
CA ASP A 105 -1.98 15.81 4.19
C ASP A 105 -2.37 14.34 4.24
N ILE A 106 -1.84 13.52 3.31
CA ILE A 106 -1.97 12.08 3.28
C ILE A 106 -0.59 11.44 3.13
N ALA A 107 -0.26 10.48 3.97
CA ALA A 107 1.07 9.85 3.99
C ALA A 107 0.99 8.34 4.21
N ILE A 108 1.82 7.57 3.50
CA ILE A 108 2.06 6.17 3.80
C ILE A 108 3.00 6.11 5.01
N THR A 109 2.59 5.43 6.08
CA THR A 109 3.35 5.27 7.32
C THR A 109 3.78 3.83 7.58
N GLY A 110 3.19 2.87 6.89
CA GLY A 110 3.60 1.46 6.88
C GLY A 110 4.63 1.13 5.80
N ASN A 111 4.79 -0.17 5.54
CA ASN A 111 5.73 -0.66 4.52
C ASN A 111 5.37 -0.16 3.13
N ASN A 112 6.39 0.27 2.38
CA ASN A 112 6.30 0.65 0.97
C ASN A 112 7.70 0.50 0.34
N PRO A 113 7.93 -0.39 -0.61
CA PRO A 113 6.95 -1.26 -1.28
C PRO A 113 6.40 -2.40 -0.42
N LEU A 114 5.26 -2.99 -0.85
CA LEU A 114 4.63 -4.19 -0.30
C LEU A 114 4.83 -5.38 -1.23
N CYS A 115 4.73 -6.59 -0.67
CA CYS A 115 4.42 -7.79 -1.45
C CYS A 115 2.91 -7.99 -1.54
N LEU A 116 2.44 -8.52 -2.66
CA LEU A 116 1.02 -8.82 -2.88
C LEU A 116 0.43 -9.63 -1.71
N GLY A 117 -0.65 -9.14 -1.12
CA GLY A 117 -1.32 -9.73 0.04
C GLY A 117 -0.86 -9.19 1.40
N GLU A 118 0.20 -8.36 1.46
CA GLU A 118 0.59 -7.65 2.68
C GLU A 118 -0.23 -6.38 2.87
N SER A 119 -0.20 -5.86 4.10
CA SER A 119 -0.87 -4.61 4.47
C SER A 119 0.13 -3.51 4.77
N SER A 120 -0.29 -2.26 4.53
CA SER A 120 0.41 -1.05 4.92
C SER A 120 -0.52 -0.13 5.69
N GLU A 121 -0.05 1.07 6.01
CA GLU A 121 -0.78 2.05 6.80
C GLU A 121 -0.73 3.42 6.14
N ILE A 122 -1.84 4.15 6.26
CA ILE A 122 -1.97 5.57 5.89
C ILE A 122 -2.29 6.38 7.15
N SER A 123 -1.68 7.53 7.29
CA SER A 123 -2.06 8.58 8.24
C SER A 123 -2.40 9.87 7.51
N PHE A 124 -3.02 10.79 8.25
CA PHE A 124 -3.52 12.07 7.73
C PHE A 124 -2.92 13.22 8.56
N PRO A 125 -1.64 13.60 8.34
CA PRO A 125 -0.99 14.65 9.12
C PRO A 125 -1.78 15.95 9.11
N VAL A 126 -2.09 16.47 10.31
CA VAL A 126 -2.91 17.69 10.52
C VAL A 126 -1.99 18.87 10.78
N PHE A 127 -2.18 19.97 10.05
CA PHE A 127 -1.44 21.21 10.19
C PHE A 127 -2.31 22.35 10.75
N SER A 128 -3.61 22.36 10.41
CA SER A 128 -4.57 23.35 10.91
C SER A 128 -6.00 22.84 10.92
N GLY A 129 -6.93 23.60 11.56
CA GLY A 129 -8.33 23.26 11.72
C GLY A 129 -8.65 22.67 13.10
N THR A 130 -9.92 22.33 13.32
CA THR A 130 -10.44 21.83 14.60
C THR A 130 -10.99 20.42 14.44
N ALA A 131 -10.40 19.44 15.15
CA ALA A 131 -10.90 18.07 15.15
C ALA A 131 -12.25 17.91 15.87
N PRO A 132 -13.03 16.87 15.53
CA PRO A 132 -12.74 15.82 14.54
C PRO A 132 -12.86 16.30 13.10
N PHE A 133 -12.04 15.71 12.22
CA PHE A 133 -12.07 16.00 10.79
C PHE A 133 -12.80 14.90 10.02
N SER A 134 -13.72 15.30 9.14
CA SER A 134 -14.30 14.42 8.12
C SER A 134 -13.46 14.52 6.86
N VAL A 135 -12.69 13.46 6.57
CA VAL A 135 -11.73 13.40 5.46
C VAL A 135 -12.28 12.53 4.35
N ILE A 136 -12.30 13.05 3.13
CA ILE A 136 -12.62 12.28 1.92
C ILE A 136 -11.33 12.06 1.15
N PHE A 137 -11.00 10.79 0.90
CA PHE A 137 -9.87 10.38 0.07
C PHE A 137 -10.28 9.31 -0.93
N SER A 138 -9.50 9.14 -2.00
CA SER A 138 -9.76 8.18 -3.08
C SER A 138 -8.55 7.32 -3.35
N ASP A 139 -8.78 6.03 -3.69
CA ASP A 139 -7.78 5.09 -4.20
C ASP A 139 -7.67 5.11 -5.74
N GLY A 140 -8.34 6.07 -6.39
CA GLY A 140 -8.43 6.18 -7.84
C GLY A 140 -9.65 5.45 -8.44
N ILE A 141 -10.33 4.59 -7.68
CA ILE A 141 -11.54 3.85 -8.08
C ILE A 141 -12.71 4.25 -7.19
N ASN A 142 -12.48 4.24 -5.87
CA ASN A 142 -13.49 4.52 -4.86
C ASN A 142 -13.11 5.76 -4.05
N SER A 143 -14.12 6.47 -3.55
CA SER A 143 -13.94 7.52 -2.55
C SER A 143 -14.43 7.02 -1.19
N ASN A 144 -13.61 7.23 -0.19
CA ASN A 144 -13.86 6.83 1.20
C ASN A 144 -13.96 8.06 2.09
N THR A 145 -14.89 8.03 3.03
CA THR A 145 -15.03 9.07 4.05
C THR A 145 -14.67 8.47 5.41
N ILE A 146 -13.78 9.13 6.12
CA ILE A 146 -13.32 8.72 7.46
C ILE A 146 -13.33 9.89 8.42
N THR A 147 -13.29 9.58 9.71
CA THR A 147 -13.10 10.58 10.77
C THR A 147 -11.69 10.47 11.32
N VAL A 148 -11.01 11.62 11.40
CA VAL A 148 -9.60 11.73 11.79
C VAL A 148 -9.50 12.64 13.02
N ASP A 149 -8.64 12.28 13.97
CA ASP A 149 -8.35 13.08 15.16
C ASP A 149 -7.23 14.11 14.92
N ASN A 150 -6.88 14.90 15.95
CA ASN A 150 -5.81 15.91 15.88
C ASN A 150 -4.40 15.34 15.57
N ASN A 151 -4.21 14.02 15.72
CA ASN A 151 -2.94 13.36 15.43
C ASN A 151 -2.92 12.77 14.01
N GLY A 152 -3.99 12.94 13.24
CA GLY A 152 -4.11 12.36 11.91
C GLY A 152 -4.45 10.87 11.90
N LEU A 153 -5.08 10.37 12.97
CA LEU A 153 -5.36 8.96 13.19
C LEU A 153 -6.85 8.64 13.10
N VAL A 154 -7.19 7.47 12.60
CA VAL A 154 -8.55 6.93 12.55
C VAL A 154 -8.75 6.03 13.77
N ASN A 155 -9.64 6.43 14.70
CA ASN A 155 -9.86 5.72 15.99
C ASN A 155 -8.55 5.50 16.79
N GLY A 156 -7.62 6.47 16.76
CA GLY A 156 -6.35 6.43 17.48
C GLY A 156 -5.26 5.56 16.85
N SER A 157 -5.44 5.11 15.61
CA SER A 157 -4.45 4.31 14.84
C SER A 157 -4.38 4.79 13.39
N PRO A 158 -3.25 4.58 12.68
CA PRO A 158 -3.21 4.74 11.24
C PRO A 158 -4.25 3.84 10.55
N LEU A 159 -4.72 4.25 9.38
CA LEU A 159 -5.65 3.47 8.58
C LEU A 159 -4.93 2.32 7.87
N SER A 160 -5.31 1.08 8.17
CA SER A 160 -4.77 -0.09 7.47
C SER A 160 -5.33 -0.20 6.05
N ILE A 161 -4.44 -0.46 5.08
CA ILE A 161 -4.74 -0.66 3.66
C ILE A 161 -4.11 -1.96 3.17
N ASN A 162 -4.77 -2.61 2.21
CA ASN A 162 -4.27 -3.83 1.54
C ASN A 162 -4.54 -3.73 0.02
N PRO A 163 -3.74 -2.94 -0.70
CA PRO A 163 -3.90 -2.79 -2.15
C PRO A 163 -3.40 -4.04 -2.89
N SER A 164 -4.12 -4.44 -3.94
CA SER A 164 -3.74 -5.58 -4.80
C SER A 164 -2.85 -5.21 -5.99
N SER A 165 -2.55 -3.92 -6.17
CA SER A 165 -1.70 -3.37 -7.22
C SER A 165 -1.18 -1.99 -6.79
N ASN A 166 -0.23 -1.45 -7.55
CA ASN A 166 0.25 -0.08 -7.34
C ASN A 166 -0.94 0.87 -7.27
N THR A 167 -1.06 1.59 -6.17
CA THR A 167 -2.20 2.44 -5.87
C THR A 167 -1.74 3.82 -5.42
N THR A 168 -2.39 4.86 -5.92
CA THR A 168 -2.22 6.23 -5.45
C THR A 168 -3.46 6.65 -4.70
N TYR A 169 -3.28 6.96 -3.42
CA TYR A 169 -4.31 7.52 -2.56
C TYR A 169 -4.25 9.04 -2.64
N SER A 170 -5.37 9.67 -3.00
CA SER A 170 -5.46 11.13 -3.16
C SER A 170 -6.43 11.70 -2.14
N LEU A 171 -6.01 12.73 -1.44
CA LEU A 171 -6.88 13.50 -0.57
C LEU A 171 -7.80 14.37 -1.44
N VAL A 172 -9.10 14.32 -1.19
CA VAL A 172 -10.11 15.04 -2.00
C VAL A 172 -10.58 16.28 -1.27
N SER A 173 -11.05 16.11 -0.03
CA SER A 173 -11.55 17.23 0.78
C SER A 173 -11.53 16.91 2.27
N VAL A 174 -11.54 17.95 3.05
CA VAL A 174 -11.59 17.91 4.51
C VAL A 174 -12.66 18.88 5.00
N ASN A 175 -13.44 18.44 5.97
CA ASN A 175 -14.36 19.28 6.74
C ASN A 175 -14.04 19.10 8.23
N ASP A 176 -13.93 20.20 8.97
CA ASP A 176 -13.61 20.17 10.39
C ASP A 176 -14.86 20.27 11.30
N ASP A 177 -14.66 20.22 12.62
CA ASP A 177 -15.76 20.35 13.61
C ASP A 177 -16.45 21.71 13.59
N LYS A 178 -15.77 22.74 13.12
CA LYS A 178 -16.32 24.10 12.94
C LYS A 178 -17.08 24.28 11.63
N GLY A 179 -17.11 23.25 10.77
CA GLY A 179 -17.73 23.29 9.45
C GLY A 179 -16.86 23.96 8.40
N CYS A 180 -15.61 24.27 8.70
CA CYS A 180 -14.68 24.81 7.74
C CYS A 180 -14.21 23.73 6.77
N PHE A 181 -14.16 24.08 5.47
CA PHE A 181 -13.95 23.16 4.38
C PHE A 181 -12.72 23.53 3.56
N SER A 182 -11.95 22.50 3.17
CA SER A 182 -10.87 22.65 2.20
C SER A 182 -10.89 21.51 1.18
N THR A 183 -10.37 21.78 -0.01
CA THR A 183 -10.04 20.77 -1.03
C THR A 183 -8.54 20.59 -1.09
N SER A 184 -8.09 19.39 -1.36
CA SER A 184 -6.67 19.07 -1.51
C SER A 184 -6.46 18.18 -2.73
N SER A 185 -5.26 18.26 -3.31
CA SER A 185 -4.79 17.35 -4.36
C SER A 185 -3.55 16.57 -3.92
N ASN A 186 -3.25 16.58 -2.61
CA ASN A 186 -2.14 15.81 -2.04
C ASN A 186 -2.39 14.32 -2.22
N ASN A 187 -1.32 13.58 -2.46
CA ASN A 187 -1.41 12.15 -2.72
C ASN A 187 -0.23 11.38 -2.11
N ALA A 188 -0.45 10.11 -1.86
CA ALA A 188 0.54 9.15 -1.40
C ALA A 188 0.43 7.86 -2.21
N SER A 189 1.54 7.41 -2.78
CA SER A 189 1.56 6.22 -3.64
C SER A 189 2.22 5.05 -2.93
N ILE A 190 1.65 3.87 -3.14
CA ILE A 190 2.19 2.60 -2.66
C ILE A 190 2.49 1.69 -3.84
N ILE A 191 3.64 1.03 -3.77
CA ILE A 191 4.09 0.06 -4.76
C ILE A 191 3.79 -1.34 -4.21
N VAL A 192 3.19 -2.18 -5.05
CA VAL A 192 2.90 -3.58 -4.74
C VAL A 192 3.67 -4.46 -5.71
N ASN A 193 4.60 -5.24 -5.17
CA ASN A 193 5.36 -6.22 -5.91
C ASN A 193 4.58 -7.55 -5.99
N GLU A 194 4.56 -8.15 -7.16
CA GLU A 194 4.03 -9.51 -7.31
C GLU A 194 4.89 -10.52 -6.55
N LEU A 195 4.25 -11.56 -6.00
CA LEU A 195 4.97 -12.67 -5.40
C LEU A 195 5.71 -13.46 -6.49
N PRO A 196 6.98 -13.84 -6.29
CA PRO A 196 7.69 -14.67 -7.24
C PRO A 196 7.04 -16.06 -7.32
N ASN A 197 6.96 -16.62 -8.53
CA ASN A 197 6.39 -17.93 -8.75
C ASN A 197 7.22 -18.72 -9.78
N VAL A 198 7.31 -20.05 -9.58
CA VAL A 198 8.10 -20.97 -10.39
C VAL A 198 7.35 -22.29 -10.59
N SER A 199 7.55 -22.91 -11.73
CA SER A 199 7.18 -24.29 -11.99
C SER A 199 8.45 -25.09 -12.18
N VAL A 200 8.60 -26.21 -11.44
CA VAL A 200 9.78 -27.08 -11.52
C VAL A 200 9.43 -28.39 -12.20
N SER A 201 10.32 -28.87 -13.09
CA SER A 201 10.16 -30.12 -13.80
C SER A 201 11.50 -30.85 -13.93
N GLY A 202 11.44 -32.18 -14.16
CA GLY A 202 12.62 -33.04 -14.34
C GLY A 202 12.23 -34.41 -14.82
N ASN A 203 13.24 -35.27 -15.12
CA ASN A 203 13.00 -36.65 -15.43
C ASN A 203 12.57 -37.41 -14.16
N ASN A 204 11.58 -38.29 -14.30
CA ASN A 204 11.05 -39.05 -13.17
C ASN A 204 11.79 -40.41 -12.98
N GLU A 205 12.63 -40.81 -13.92
CA GLU A 205 13.29 -42.11 -13.92
C GLU A 205 14.68 -42.03 -14.57
N LEU A 206 15.68 -42.60 -13.92
CA LEU A 206 17.09 -42.63 -14.34
C LEU A 206 17.68 -43.98 -14.06
N CYS A 207 18.76 -44.37 -14.80
CA CYS A 207 19.63 -45.42 -14.38
C CYS A 207 20.65 -44.93 -13.35
N GLU A 208 21.12 -45.84 -12.50
CA GLU A 208 22.18 -45.55 -11.52
C GLU A 208 23.40 -44.92 -12.19
N GLY A 209 23.88 -43.79 -11.66
CA GLY A 209 25.03 -43.04 -12.16
C GLY A 209 24.71 -42.04 -13.28
N GLU A 210 23.48 -41.95 -13.75
CA GLU A 210 23.09 -40.93 -14.74
C GLU A 210 22.88 -39.55 -14.09
N ILE A 211 23.06 -38.52 -14.92
CA ILE A 211 22.84 -37.13 -14.57
C ILE A 211 21.59 -36.63 -15.28
N THR A 212 20.75 -35.87 -14.58
CA THR A 212 19.60 -35.20 -15.17
C THR A 212 19.57 -33.72 -14.79
N GLN A 213 18.64 -33.00 -15.39
CA GLN A 213 18.38 -31.60 -15.11
C GLN A 213 17.04 -31.43 -14.41
N LEU A 214 17.01 -30.58 -13.37
CA LEU A 214 15.78 -29.97 -12.86
C LEU A 214 15.66 -28.61 -13.50
N TYR A 215 14.55 -28.37 -14.19
CA TYR A 215 14.25 -27.17 -14.96
C TYR A 215 13.33 -26.26 -14.15
N PHE A 216 13.69 -24.99 -14.05
CA PHE A 216 12.93 -23.96 -13.36
C PHE A 216 12.38 -22.96 -14.37
N ASN A 217 11.06 -22.84 -14.43
CA ASN A 217 10.37 -21.85 -15.26
C ASN A 217 9.70 -20.82 -14.35
N PHE A 218 10.31 -19.64 -14.21
CA PHE A 218 9.78 -18.55 -13.39
C PHE A 218 8.69 -17.81 -14.15
N THR A 219 7.51 -17.67 -13.53
CA THR A 219 6.33 -17.03 -14.12
C THR A 219 6.07 -15.63 -13.59
N SER A 220 6.65 -15.28 -12.44
CA SER A 220 6.62 -13.94 -11.85
C SER A 220 7.84 -13.70 -10.95
N GLY A 221 8.02 -12.44 -10.51
CA GLY A 221 9.17 -12.00 -9.73
C GLY A 221 10.35 -11.56 -10.59
N SER A 222 11.45 -11.17 -9.97
CA SER A 222 12.65 -10.61 -10.60
C SER A 222 13.92 -11.37 -10.18
N ALA A 223 14.84 -11.58 -11.11
CA ALA A 223 16.14 -12.18 -10.78
C ALA A 223 16.97 -11.27 -9.84
N PRO A 224 17.85 -11.83 -8.99
CA PRO A 224 18.08 -13.27 -8.77
C PRO A 224 16.96 -13.94 -7.97
N TRP A 225 16.62 -15.19 -8.31
CA TRP A 225 15.69 -15.98 -7.54
C TRP A 225 16.45 -16.97 -6.63
N THR A 226 16.05 -17.05 -5.37
CA THR A 226 16.55 -18.06 -4.42
C THR A 226 15.44 -19.07 -4.12
N VAL A 227 15.64 -20.30 -4.55
CA VAL A 227 14.73 -21.42 -4.33
C VAL A 227 15.23 -22.24 -3.16
N ASN A 228 14.42 -22.39 -2.11
CA ASN A 228 14.68 -23.31 -1.01
C ASN A 228 13.93 -24.62 -1.25
N TYR A 229 14.65 -25.71 -1.13
CA TYR A 229 14.10 -27.06 -1.31
C TYR A 229 14.77 -28.07 -0.39
N SER A 230 14.21 -29.28 -0.29
CA SER A 230 14.86 -30.39 0.39
C SER A 230 15.04 -31.58 -0.55
N VAL A 231 16.09 -32.36 -0.30
CA VAL A 231 16.33 -33.64 -0.96
C VAL A 231 16.17 -34.74 0.10
N ASN A 232 15.12 -35.55 -0.01
CA ASN A 232 14.77 -36.56 0.98
C ASN A 232 14.68 -35.97 2.41
N GLY A 233 14.15 -34.76 2.54
CA GLY A 233 14.04 -34.03 3.81
C GLY A 233 15.28 -33.25 4.24
N ALA A 234 16.42 -33.38 3.56
CA ALA A 234 17.62 -32.60 3.84
C ALA A 234 17.53 -31.22 3.14
N PRO A 235 17.52 -30.09 3.90
CA PRO A 235 17.30 -28.76 3.31
C PRO A 235 18.53 -28.27 2.54
N THR A 236 18.27 -27.56 1.44
CA THR A 236 19.27 -26.92 0.59
C THR A 236 18.64 -25.74 -0.15
N SER A 237 19.43 -24.97 -0.89
CA SER A 237 18.95 -23.86 -1.70
C SER A 237 19.80 -23.67 -2.95
N VAL A 238 19.21 -22.99 -3.94
CA VAL A 238 19.90 -22.58 -5.16
C VAL A 238 19.48 -21.17 -5.55
N THR A 239 20.45 -20.38 -6.08
CA THR A 239 20.18 -19.06 -6.66
C THR A 239 20.29 -19.14 -8.17
N LEU A 240 19.25 -18.66 -8.87
CA LEU A 240 19.07 -18.74 -10.31
C LEU A 240 18.92 -17.33 -10.88
N LEU A 241 19.45 -17.13 -12.09
CA LEU A 241 19.56 -15.79 -12.68
C LEU A 241 18.72 -15.62 -13.96
N ASN A 242 18.30 -16.72 -14.57
CA ASN A 242 17.57 -16.70 -15.83
C ASN A 242 16.14 -17.22 -15.66
N ILE A 243 15.21 -16.68 -16.42
CA ILE A 243 13.79 -17.01 -16.35
C ILE A 243 13.51 -18.51 -16.62
N ASN A 244 14.34 -19.12 -17.47
CA ASN A 244 14.36 -20.57 -17.72
C ASN A 244 15.76 -21.06 -17.35
N ASP A 245 15.92 -21.55 -16.15
CA ASP A 245 17.22 -22.02 -15.64
C ASP A 245 17.14 -23.50 -15.25
N SER A 246 18.28 -24.12 -15.01
CA SER A 246 18.31 -25.53 -14.62
C SER A 246 19.50 -25.84 -13.71
N ILE A 247 19.36 -26.89 -12.92
CA ILE A 247 20.45 -27.45 -12.12
C ILE A 247 20.65 -28.92 -12.48
N SER A 248 21.92 -29.36 -12.52
CA SER A 248 22.28 -30.75 -12.71
C SER A 248 22.17 -31.49 -11.39
N VAL A 249 21.51 -32.64 -11.38
CA VAL A 249 21.41 -33.57 -10.23
C VAL A 249 21.79 -34.96 -10.63
N SER A 250 22.47 -35.70 -9.72
CA SER A 250 22.90 -37.10 -9.91
C SER A 250 22.60 -37.90 -8.64
N PRO A 251 21.35 -38.23 -8.38
CA PRO A 251 20.98 -39.00 -7.19
C PRO A 251 21.47 -40.45 -7.30
N ASN A 252 22.09 -40.94 -6.22
CA ASN A 252 22.56 -42.33 -6.15
C ASN A 252 21.45 -43.35 -5.75
N SER A 253 20.28 -42.84 -5.33
CA SER A 253 19.09 -43.62 -4.99
C SER A 253 17.85 -42.80 -5.32
N SER A 254 16.69 -43.45 -5.40
CA SER A 254 15.41 -42.76 -5.61
C SER A 254 15.26 -41.63 -4.62
N SER A 255 14.96 -40.44 -5.13
CA SER A 255 15.02 -39.19 -4.38
C SER A 255 13.82 -38.30 -4.67
N ILE A 256 13.38 -37.58 -3.62
CA ILE A 256 12.30 -36.61 -3.67
C ILE A 256 12.92 -35.23 -3.43
N TYR A 257 12.62 -34.28 -4.33
CA TYR A 257 12.98 -32.87 -4.28
C TYR A 257 11.72 -32.08 -3.96
N ASP A 258 11.60 -31.59 -2.72
CA ASP A 258 10.44 -30.79 -2.26
C ASP A 258 10.81 -29.31 -2.25
N PHE A 259 10.16 -28.51 -3.08
CA PHE A 259 10.37 -27.08 -3.19
C PHE A 259 9.41 -26.35 -2.28
N THR A 260 9.94 -25.59 -1.29
CA THR A 260 9.14 -25.05 -0.18
C THR A 260 8.97 -23.55 -0.20
N SER A 261 9.95 -22.81 -0.70
CA SER A 261 9.86 -21.37 -0.83
C SER A 261 10.72 -20.83 -1.95
N LEU A 262 10.30 -19.67 -2.44
CA LEU A 262 10.95 -18.91 -3.50
C LEU A 262 11.03 -17.45 -3.07
N ALA A 263 12.24 -16.91 -3.07
CA ALA A 263 12.47 -15.50 -2.84
C ALA A 263 13.05 -14.83 -4.07
N ASP A 264 12.64 -13.60 -4.30
CA ASP A 264 13.30 -12.65 -5.20
C ASP A 264 13.86 -11.46 -4.38
N PRO A 265 14.46 -10.41 -4.98
CA PRO A 265 14.97 -9.26 -4.26
C PRO A 265 13.92 -8.49 -3.45
N ASN A 266 12.65 -8.64 -3.77
CA ASN A 266 11.55 -7.87 -3.18
C ASN A 266 10.69 -8.70 -2.25
N CYS A 267 10.35 -9.96 -2.63
CA CYS A 267 9.31 -10.75 -1.98
C CYS A 267 9.74 -12.21 -1.75
N LEU A 268 9.14 -12.80 -0.72
CA LEU A 268 9.20 -14.23 -0.43
C LEU A 268 7.82 -14.84 -0.67
N ASN A 269 7.77 -15.97 -1.39
CA ASN A 269 6.57 -16.79 -1.58
C ASN A 269 6.79 -18.21 -1.07
N ASN A 270 5.79 -18.79 -0.44
CA ASN A 270 5.76 -20.21 -0.14
C ASN A 270 5.24 -20.95 -1.37
N ILE A 271 6.00 -21.92 -1.82
CA ILE A 271 5.65 -22.80 -2.95
C ILE A 271 5.47 -24.22 -2.43
N ASN A 272 4.78 -25.04 -3.19
CA ASN A 272 4.56 -26.45 -2.86
C ASN A 272 4.64 -27.23 -4.17
N ASP A 273 5.85 -27.40 -4.66
CA ASP A 273 6.14 -28.16 -5.88
C ASP A 273 7.08 -29.32 -5.53
N GLN A 274 7.05 -30.41 -6.30
CA GLN A 274 7.81 -31.63 -6.01
C GLN A 274 8.25 -32.31 -7.30
N VAL A 275 9.49 -32.78 -7.32
CA VAL A 275 10.00 -33.69 -8.36
C VAL A 275 10.51 -34.95 -7.69
N SER A 276 9.99 -36.11 -8.12
CA SER A 276 10.43 -37.42 -7.67
C SER A 276 11.21 -38.11 -8.77
N ILE A 277 12.40 -38.61 -8.45
CA ILE A 277 13.29 -39.34 -9.37
C ILE A 277 13.47 -40.76 -8.86
N SER A 278 13.02 -41.74 -9.62
CA SER A 278 13.28 -43.15 -9.39
C SER A 278 14.60 -43.56 -10.01
N ILE A 279 15.42 -44.31 -9.28
CA ILE A 279 16.68 -44.85 -9.78
C ILE A 279 16.53 -46.34 -10.05
N ASN A 280 16.75 -46.71 -11.30
CA ASN A 280 16.84 -48.12 -11.72
C ASN A 280 18.27 -48.61 -11.54
N PRO A 281 18.51 -49.68 -10.76
CA PRO A 281 19.84 -50.20 -10.58
C PRO A 281 20.39 -50.78 -11.91
N VAL A 282 21.68 -50.58 -12.14
CA VAL A 282 22.37 -51.12 -13.33
C VAL A 282 22.40 -52.64 -13.20
N PRO A 283 22.00 -53.37 -14.27
CA PRO A 283 22.09 -54.85 -14.28
C PRO A 283 23.53 -55.34 -14.12
N ASN A 284 23.75 -56.28 -13.22
CA ASN A 284 25.03 -56.93 -13.03
C ASN A 284 24.82 -58.45 -13.20
N ALA A 285 25.59 -59.06 -14.12
CA ALA A 285 25.47 -60.46 -14.44
C ALA A 285 26.83 -61.14 -14.42
N ILE A 286 26.89 -62.30 -13.82
CA ILE A 286 28.08 -63.19 -13.77
C ILE A 286 27.76 -64.50 -14.44
N MET A 287 28.61 -64.89 -15.35
CA MET A 287 28.55 -66.22 -15.94
C MET A 287 29.32 -67.26 -15.10
N SER A 288 28.75 -68.42 -14.93
CA SER A 288 29.36 -69.55 -14.24
C SER A 288 29.01 -70.86 -14.93
N GLY A 289 29.67 -71.91 -14.56
CA GLY A 289 29.49 -73.24 -15.20
C GLY A 289 30.50 -73.49 -16.32
N GLY A 290 30.18 -74.37 -17.19
CA GLY A 290 31.06 -74.85 -18.24
C GLY A 290 31.91 -76.05 -17.76
N GLY A 291 32.69 -76.57 -18.64
CA GLY A 291 33.54 -77.77 -18.40
C GLY A 291 34.07 -78.32 -19.70
N SER A 292 34.89 -79.35 -19.61
CA SER A 292 35.32 -80.12 -20.79
C SER A 292 34.31 -81.23 -21.13
N VAL A 293 33.92 -81.29 -22.41
CA VAL A 293 33.02 -82.35 -22.94
C VAL A 293 33.75 -83.08 -24.01
N CYS A 294 33.35 -84.33 -24.19
CA CYS A 294 33.83 -85.19 -25.29
C CYS A 294 33.05 -84.87 -26.58
N ASP A 295 33.64 -85.20 -27.73
CA ASP A 295 33.00 -85.00 -29.03
C ASP A 295 31.95 -86.13 -29.28
N ASP A 296 31.10 -86.40 -28.34
CA ASP A 296 30.04 -87.41 -28.33
C ASP A 296 28.62 -86.78 -28.21
N GLY A 297 28.53 -85.45 -28.30
CA GLY A 297 27.25 -84.70 -28.11
C GLY A 297 26.94 -84.31 -26.69
N SER A 298 27.87 -84.59 -25.76
CA SER A 298 27.71 -84.13 -24.37
C SER A 298 27.56 -82.60 -24.28
N GLN A 299 26.73 -82.16 -23.36
CA GLN A 299 26.43 -80.74 -23.14
C GLN A 299 26.89 -80.32 -21.74
N VAL A 300 27.28 -79.05 -21.60
CA VAL A 300 27.54 -78.41 -20.31
C VAL A 300 26.60 -77.25 -20.15
N ASP A 301 26.17 -77.07 -18.92
CA ASP A 301 25.34 -75.90 -18.56
C ASP A 301 26.23 -74.72 -18.26
N VAL A 302 25.79 -73.56 -18.78
CA VAL A 302 26.32 -72.27 -18.48
C VAL A 302 25.21 -71.44 -17.83
N PHE A 303 25.45 -70.97 -16.65
CA PHE A 303 24.50 -70.23 -15.87
C PHE A 303 24.86 -68.73 -15.92
N ILE A 304 23.83 -67.93 -16.11
CA ILE A 304 23.93 -66.48 -15.95
C ILE A 304 23.22 -66.07 -14.64
N ASN A 305 24.01 -65.65 -13.68
CA ASN A 305 23.47 -65.10 -12.40
C ASN A 305 23.39 -63.60 -12.45
N ILE A 306 22.16 -63.07 -12.43
CA ILE A 306 21.89 -61.65 -12.44
C ILE A 306 21.63 -61.20 -10.99
N SER A 307 22.45 -60.28 -10.46
CA SER A 307 22.44 -59.87 -9.07
C SER A 307 21.80 -58.49 -8.86
N SER A 308 21.57 -57.70 -9.93
CA SER A 308 20.91 -56.40 -9.88
C SER A 308 20.21 -56.08 -11.19
N GLY A 309 19.42 -55.03 -11.22
CA GLY A 309 18.61 -54.59 -12.36
C GLY A 309 17.14 -55.03 -12.22
N THR A 310 16.32 -54.61 -13.16
CA THR A 310 14.87 -54.89 -13.22
C THR A 310 14.56 -55.78 -14.44
N PRO A 311 13.93 -56.97 -14.28
CA PRO A 311 13.57 -57.85 -15.40
C PRO A 311 12.44 -57.23 -16.26
N PRO A 312 12.31 -57.61 -17.54
CA PRO A 312 13.12 -58.67 -18.23
C PRO A 312 14.50 -58.16 -18.68
N PHE A 313 15.50 -59.04 -18.66
CA PHE A 313 16.87 -58.69 -19.07
C PHE A 313 17.14 -59.19 -20.48
N ASN A 314 18.01 -58.46 -21.20
CA ASN A 314 18.62 -58.92 -22.44
C ASN A 314 20.13 -58.99 -22.21
N ALA A 315 20.71 -60.12 -22.54
CA ALA A 315 22.14 -60.37 -22.39
C ALA A 315 22.79 -60.65 -23.72
N GLN A 316 23.97 -60.11 -23.94
CA GLN A 316 24.84 -60.43 -25.05
C GLN A 316 26.06 -61.18 -24.50
N TYR A 317 26.41 -62.31 -25.12
CA TYR A 317 27.58 -63.07 -24.76
C TYR A 317 28.29 -63.57 -26.02
N SER A 318 29.55 -64.01 -25.91
CA SER A 318 30.32 -64.46 -27.03
C SER A 318 30.81 -65.94 -26.80
N VAL A 319 30.75 -66.69 -27.86
CA VAL A 319 31.32 -68.02 -27.91
C VAL A 319 32.36 -68.07 -29.05
N GLY A 320 33.64 -68.06 -28.71
CA GLY A 320 34.71 -67.84 -29.66
C GLY A 320 34.57 -66.40 -30.28
N ILE A 321 34.41 -66.37 -31.61
CA ILE A 321 34.26 -65.14 -32.37
C ILE A 321 32.78 -64.80 -32.62
N GLU A 322 31.84 -65.68 -32.27
CA GLU A 322 30.39 -65.48 -32.49
C GLU A 322 29.75 -64.77 -31.34
N THR A 323 28.95 -63.68 -31.63
CA THR A 323 28.11 -62.99 -30.67
C THR A 323 26.72 -63.68 -30.64
N LYS A 324 26.23 -63.95 -29.44
CA LYS A 324 24.92 -64.52 -29.16
C LYS A 324 24.10 -63.61 -28.29
N TYR A 325 22.76 -63.63 -28.39
CA TYR A 325 21.83 -62.81 -27.65
C TYR A 325 20.82 -63.68 -26.92
N LEU A 326 20.57 -63.37 -25.69
CA LEU A 326 19.47 -63.86 -24.88
C LEU A 326 18.52 -62.69 -24.58
N SER A 327 17.24 -62.87 -24.77
CA SER A 327 16.22 -61.86 -24.54
C SER A 327 15.12 -62.40 -23.61
N ASN A 328 14.45 -61.43 -22.90
CA ASN A 328 13.36 -61.78 -22.00
C ASN A 328 13.74 -62.71 -20.84
N ILE A 329 14.95 -62.56 -20.30
CA ILE A 329 15.39 -63.31 -19.13
C ILE A 329 14.65 -62.82 -17.90
N CYS A 330 13.85 -63.66 -17.24
CA CYS A 330 13.23 -63.38 -15.96
C CYS A 330 13.99 -64.09 -14.84
N LEU A 331 14.09 -63.50 -13.67
CA LEU A 331 14.57 -64.18 -12.48
C LEU A 331 13.54 -65.28 -12.10
N LEU A 332 13.98 -66.51 -11.85
CA LEU A 332 13.17 -67.57 -11.33
C LEU A 332 13.06 -67.52 -9.81
#